data_f90230d6a3993eac4b1e5a4149994c8b
#
_entry.id   f90230d6a3993eac4b1e5a4149994c8b
#
_cell.length_a   1.000
_cell.length_b   1.000
_cell.length_c   1.000
_cell.angle_alpha   90.00
_cell.angle_beta   90.00
_cell.angle_gamma   90.00
#
_symmetry.space_group_name_H-M   'P 1'
#
loop_
_entity.id
_entity.type
_entity.pdbx_description
1 polymer ?
#
loop_
_entity_poly.entity_id
_entity_poly.type
_entity_poly.pdbx_seq_one_letter_code
_entity_poly.pdbx_strand_id
1 'polypeptide(L)'
;MDFYGTIGPACADVKLLQQMVEAGMTGIRMNLSHGPLAAHKDWLALLRKAGVKKLLIDLQGPELRIGRLPQPLSLTAGQTVRLGAQGIPCPAALVQGVQPGQELLLDDGKLLARVDAAEPDALVCTVVRGGVLQSRKSLAAPGADIQMPTLTAEDKENLAIAAGCGVTGVMLPFVRGAADIRSLRQALAEAGAPQLKILAKIENLAGVQALPEFLPLVDEVVIARGDLGNAMPLWELPRCQKQLSAACRAAGVPFMVVTQMLDSMHTRAVPTRAEVSDIYNAVLDGASSLMLTGETAAGQYPVQAMEYLVRTARTAM
;
A
#
# COMPACT_ATOMS: atom_id res chain seq x y z
N MET A 1 12.75 -10.53 13.99
CA MET A 1 12.22 -10.05 12.68
C MET A 1 10.87 -10.69 12.43
N ASP A 2 9.91 -9.93 11.90
CA ASP A 2 8.59 -10.44 11.53
C ASP A 2 8.47 -10.62 10.01
N PHE A 3 7.68 -11.63 9.61
CA PHE A 3 7.40 -11.95 8.21
C PHE A 3 5.90 -11.98 7.98
N TYR A 4 5.42 -11.10 7.13
CA TYR A 4 4.00 -10.98 6.84
C TYR A 4 3.68 -11.47 5.43
N GLY A 5 2.57 -12.19 5.30
CA GLY A 5 1.88 -12.41 4.03
C GLY A 5 0.68 -11.49 3.92
N THR A 6 0.08 -11.41 2.74
CA THR A 6 -1.24 -10.81 2.54
C THR A 6 -2.24 -11.92 2.24
N ILE A 7 -3.39 -11.94 2.95
CA ILE A 7 -4.46 -12.87 2.65
C ILE A 7 -5.15 -12.47 1.35
N GLY A 8 -5.46 -13.47 0.55
CA GLY A 8 -6.21 -13.34 -0.68
C GLY A 8 -6.63 -14.70 -1.22
N PRO A 9 -7.29 -14.76 -2.38
CA PRO A 9 -7.83 -16.01 -2.93
C PRO A 9 -6.81 -17.14 -3.05
N ALA A 10 -5.53 -16.82 -3.30
CA ALA A 10 -4.49 -17.82 -3.51
C ALA A 10 -4.08 -18.56 -2.22
N CYS A 11 -4.28 -17.96 -1.04
CA CYS A 11 -3.89 -18.55 0.24
C CYS A 11 -5.04 -18.65 1.25
N ALA A 12 -6.29 -18.38 0.84
CA ALA A 12 -7.47 -18.46 1.70
C ALA A 12 -7.91 -19.93 1.98
N ASP A 13 -6.98 -20.72 2.46
CA ASP A 13 -7.15 -22.12 2.86
C ASP A 13 -6.37 -22.40 4.14
N VAL A 14 -6.97 -23.16 5.09
CA VAL A 14 -6.35 -23.40 6.40
C VAL A 14 -5.01 -24.12 6.28
N LYS A 15 -4.90 -25.13 5.38
CA LYS A 15 -3.66 -25.89 5.21
C LYS A 15 -2.55 -25.05 4.61
N LEU A 16 -2.88 -24.24 3.59
CA LEU A 16 -1.91 -23.31 2.99
C LEU A 16 -1.41 -22.28 4.02
N LEU A 17 -2.33 -21.71 4.80
CA LEU A 17 -1.95 -20.76 5.86
C LEU A 17 -1.08 -21.43 6.94
N GLN A 18 -1.37 -22.67 7.33
CA GLN A 18 -0.53 -23.45 8.24
C GLN A 18 0.86 -23.70 7.66
N GLN A 19 0.96 -24.08 6.40
CA GLN A 19 2.25 -24.26 5.72
C GLN A 19 3.03 -22.93 5.66
N MET A 20 2.37 -21.79 5.41
CA MET A 20 3.03 -20.48 5.47
C MET A 20 3.54 -20.15 6.88
N VAL A 21 2.78 -20.50 7.94
CA VAL A 21 3.23 -20.35 9.34
C VAL A 21 4.44 -21.25 9.63
N GLU A 22 4.40 -22.51 9.18
CA GLU A 22 5.52 -23.47 9.30
C GLU A 22 6.77 -22.97 8.53
N ALA A 23 6.58 -22.32 7.37
CA ALA A 23 7.66 -21.69 6.62
C ALA A 23 8.26 -20.47 7.35
N GLY A 24 7.60 -19.98 8.39
CA GLY A 24 8.09 -18.90 9.24
C GLY A 24 7.30 -17.59 9.18
N MET A 25 6.12 -17.58 8.56
CA MET A 25 5.22 -16.43 8.61
C MET A 25 4.80 -16.13 10.05
N THR A 26 4.96 -14.89 10.49
CA THR A 26 4.61 -14.45 11.85
C THR A 26 3.28 -13.71 11.92
N GLY A 27 2.80 -13.19 10.81
CA GLY A 27 1.55 -12.45 10.73
C GLY A 27 1.01 -12.35 9.31
N ILE A 28 -0.19 -11.80 9.21
CA ILE A 28 -0.86 -11.61 7.92
C ILE A 28 -1.48 -10.22 7.84
N ARG A 29 -1.45 -9.65 6.65
CA ARG A 29 -2.14 -8.41 6.29
C ARG A 29 -3.44 -8.72 5.57
N MET A 30 -4.50 -8.00 5.90
CA MET A 30 -5.77 -7.94 5.16
C MET A 30 -5.91 -6.56 4.52
N ASN A 31 -6.02 -6.53 3.19
CA ASN A 31 -6.18 -5.27 2.45
C ASN A 31 -7.66 -4.89 2.34
N LEU A 32 -8.06 -3.82 3.02
CA LEU A 32 -9.46 -3.38 3.05
C LEU A 32 -9.89 -2.58 1.82
N SER A 33 -8.98 -2.30 0.86
CA SER A 33 -9.38 -1.79 -0.47
C SER A 33 -10.21 -2.81 -1.28
N HIS A 34 -10.23 -4.08 -0.86
CA HIS A 34 -11.02 -5.14 -1.50
C HIS A 34 -12.33 -5.46 -0.77
N GLY A 35 -12.72 -4.64 0.18
CA GLY A 35 -13.97 -4.73 0.93
C GLY A 35 -13.80 -4.53 2.43
N PRO A 36 -14.86 -4.16 3.12
CA PRO A 36 -14.81 -3.85 4.55
C PRO A 36 -14.49 -5.10 5.38
N LEU A 37 -13.87 -4.89 6.55
CA LEU A 37 -13.50 -5.96 7.49
C LEU A 37 -14.68 -6.88 7.84
N ALA A 38 -15.88 -6.33 7.94
CA ALA A 38 -17.11 -7.08 8.21
C ALA A 38 -17.47 -8.11 7.14
N ALA A 39 -17.03 -7.90 5.89
CA ALA A 39 -17.26 -8.83 4.79
C ALA A 39 -16.31 -10.04 4.80
N HIS A 40 -15.21 -9.96 5.54
CA HIS A 40 -14.15 -10.98 5.56
C HIS A 40 -14.24 -11.96 6.73
N LYS A 41 -15.46 -12.21 7.26
CA LYS A 41 -15.67 -13.11 8.41
C LYS A 41 -15.11 -14.51 8.18
N ASP A 42 -15.23 -15.05 6.97
CA ASP A 42 -14.71 -16.37 6.62
C ASP A 42 -13.17 -16.39 6.67
N TRP A 43 -12.52 -15.38 6.14
CA TRP A 43 -11.06 -15.28 6.22
C TRP A 43 -10.58 -15.13 7.67
N LEU A 44 -11.26 -14.33 8.49
CA LEU A 44 -10.94 -14.22 9.91
C LEU A 44 -11.06 -15.56 10.63
N ALA A 45 -12.05 -16.37 10.28
CA ALA A 45 -12.20 -17.73 10.83
C ALA A 45 -11.08 -18.66 10.35
N LEU A 46 -10.66 -18.58 9.08
CA LEU A 46 -9.53 -19.35 8.55
C LEU A 46 -8.22 -18.98 9.26
N LEU A 47 -7.95 -17.69 9.45
CA LEU A 47 -6.74 -17.22 10.13
C LEU A 47 -6.64 -17.72 11.57
N ARG A 48 -7.75 -17.69 12.31
CA ARG A 48 -7.81 -18.26 13.68
C ARG A 48 -7.53 -19.75 13.69
N LYS A 49 -8.16 -20.51 12.77
CA LYS A 49 -7.95 -21.97 12.63
C LYS A 49 -6.51 -22.29 12.24
N ALA A 50 -5.88 -21.49 11.41
CA ALA A 50 -4.49 -21.67 11.02
C ALA A 50 -3.47 -21.26 12.11
N GLY A 51 -3.91 -20.65 13.20
CA GLY A 51 -3.04 -20.22 14.30
C GLY A 51 -2.25 -18.95 14.03
N VAL A 52 -2.71 -18.11 13.09
CA VAL A 52 -2.09 -16.81 12.81
C VAL A 52 -2.32 -15.88 14.00
N LYS A 53 -1.24 -15.35 14.58
CA LYS A 53 -1.29 -14.56 15.82
C LYS A 53 -1.32 -13.05 15.58
N LYS A 54 -0.73 -12.57 14.49
CA LYS A 54 -0.66 -11.15 14.15
C LYS A 54 -1.52 -10.89 12.92
N LEU A 55 -2.52 -10.03 13.07
CA LEU A 55 -3.38 -9.60 11.98
C LEU A 55 -3.24 -8.09 11.82
N LEU A 56 -2.72 -7.67 10.68
CA LEU A 56 -2.69 -6.27 10.27
C LEU A 56 -3.86 -6.00 9.32
N ILE A 57 -4.58 -4.91 9.54
CA ILE A 57 -5.50 -4.36 8.53
C ILE A 57 -4.83 -3.18 7.84
N ASP A 58 -4.90 -3.16 6.52
CA ASP A 58 -4.45 -2.04 5.70
C ASP A 58 -5.68 -1.27 5.25
N LEU A 59 -5.85 -0.07 5.80
CA LEU A 59 -6.98 0.80 5.52
C LEU A 59 -6.97 1.23 4.06
N GLN A 60 -8.12 1.56 3.52
CA GLN A 60 -8.22 2.09 2.18
C GLN A 60 -7.65 3.51 2.10
N GLY A 61 -7.91 4.32 3.14
CA GLY A 61 -7.52 5.71 3.16
C GLY A 61 -8.14 6.53 2.02
N PRO A 62 -7.62 7.73 1.81
CA PRO A 62 -8.09 8.61 0.75
C PRO A 62 -7.44 8.29 -0.61
N GLU A 63 -7.50 7.04 -1.04
CA GLU A 63 -6.92 6.63 -2.31
C GLU A 63 -7.59 7.32 -3.49
N LEU A 64 -6.77 7.91 -4.36
CA LEU A 64 -7.25 8.49 -5.59
C LEU A 64 -7.45 7.39 -6.64
N ARG A 65 -8.68 7.23 -7.09
CA ARG A 65 -9.04 6.30 -8.16
C ARG A 65 -9.98 6.97 -9.15
N ILE A 66 -9.92 6.55 -10.40
CA ILE A 66 -10.98 6.91 -11.34
C ILE A 66 -12.28 6.19 -10.96
N GLY A 67 -13.40 6.78 -11.32
CA GLY A 67 -14.72 6.21 -11.07
C GLY A 67 -15.04 5.02 -11.99
N ARG A 68 -16.29 4.63 -12.04
CA ARG A 68 -16.78 3.61 -12.98
C ARG A 68 -16.82 4.17 -14.41
N LEU A 69 -16.28 3.39 -15.33
CA LEU A 69 -16.42 3.59 -16.76
C LEU A 69 -17.47 2.62 -17.29
N PRO A 70 -18.33 3.05 -18.26
CA PRO A 70 -19.30 2.15 -18.90
C PRO A 70 -18.63 0.94 -19.57
N GLN A 71 -17.45 1.15 -20.12
CA GLN A 71 -16.59 0.14 -20.74
C GLN A 71 -15.11 0.57 -20.64
N PRO A 72 -14.16 -0.35 -20.80
CA PRO A 72 -12.74 0.00 -20.87
C PRO A 72 -12.48 1.06 -21.95
N LEU A 73 -11.62 2.03 -21.65
CA LEU A 73 -11.34 3.17 -22.51
C LEU A 73 -9.94 2.98 -23.14
N SER A 74 -9.87 2.92 -24.47
CA SER A 74 -8.58 2.94 -25.18
C SER A 74 -8.12 4.38 -25.31
N LEU A 75 -6.96 4.68 -24.73
CA LEU A 75 -6.31 5.99 -24.77
C LEU A 75 -5.07 5.89 -25.67
N THR A 76 -4.89 6.88 -26.55
CA THR A 76 -3.75 6.96 -27.46
C THR A 76 -2.92 8.20 -27.18
N ALA A 77 -1.60 8.10 -27.35
CA ALA A 77 -0.71 9.25 -27.18
C ALA A 77 -1.13 10.40 -28.11
N GLY A 78 -1.13 11.63 -27.60
CA GLY A 78 -1.61 12.83 -28.28
C GLY A 78 -3.12 13.07 -28.20
N GLN A 79 -3.91 12.11 -27.69
CA GLN A 79 -5.35 12.27 -27.49
C GLN A 79 -5.63 13.26 -26.36
N THR A 80 -6.59 14.17 -26.57
CA THR A 80 -7.12 15.01 -25.50
C THR A 80 -8.24 14.25 -24.75
N VAL A 81 -8.17 14.25 -23.43
CA VAL A 81 -9.17 13.63 -22.53
C VAL A 81 -9.57 14.60 -21.43
N ARG A 82 -10.77 14.42 -20.90
CA ARG A 82 -11.25 15.14 -19.70
C ARG A 82 -11.30 14.19 -18.52
N LEU A 83 -10.85 14.65 -17.34
CA LEU A 83 -11.08 13.98 -16.06
C LEU A 83 -11.96 14.88 -15.19
N GLY A 84 -13.03 14.33 -14.62
CA GLY A 84 -14.05 15.07 -13.88
C GLY A 84 -15.41 15.08 -14.57
N ALA A 85 -16.13 16.19 -14.52
CA ALA A 85 -17.43 16.32 -15.13
C ALA A 85 -17.39 16.09 -16.64
N GLN A 86 -18.35 15.32 -17.14
CA GLN A 86 -18.48 14.96 -18.56
C GLN A 86 -17.25 14.26 -19.19
N GLY A 87 -16.43 13.60 -18.34
CA GLY A 87 -15.23 12.90 -18.78
C GLY A 87 -14.99 11.61 -18.00
N ILE A 88 -13.73 11.23 -17.86
CA ILE A 88 -13.31 10.12 -16.99
C ILE A 88 -13.62 10.53 -15.54
N PRO A 89 -14.51 9.82 -14.83
CA PRO A 89 -14.89 10.22 -13.48
C PRO A 89 -13.69 10.16 -12.53
N CYS A 90 -13.48 11.21 -11.74
CA CYS A 90 -12.42 11.26 -10.72
C CYS A 90 -12.89 12.07 -9.50
N PRO A 91 -12.23 11.95 -8.34
CA PRO A 91 -12.56 12.74 -7.16
C PRO A 91 -12.43 14.25 -7.40
N ALA A 92 -13.36 15.04 -6.87
CA ALA A 92 -13.34 16.49 -6.99
C ALA A 92 -12.06 17.11 -6.39
N ALA A 93 -11.53 16.52 -5.31
CA ALA A 93 -10.27 16.96 -4.70
C ALA A 93 -9.08 16.90 -5.67
N LEU A 94 -9.05 15.95 -6.61
CA LEU A 94 -8.04 15.89 -7.66
C LEU A 94 -8.14 17.13 -8.57
N VAL A 95 -9.37 17.42 -9.04
CA VAL A 95 -9.61 18.56 -9.94
C VAL A 95 -9.21 19.89 -9.29
N GLN A 96 -9.45 20.02 -7.99
CA GLN A 96 -9.13 21.21 -7.22
C GLN A 96 -7.65 21.35 -6.87
N GLY A 97 -6.94 20.21 -6.70
CA GLY A 97 -5.54 20.20 -6.24
C GLY A 97 -4.51 20.17 -7.35
N VAL A 98 -4.90 19.84 -8.59
CA VAL A 98 -3.97 19.70 -9.71
C VAL A 98 -3.92 20.95 -10.58
N GLN A 99 -2.73 21.33 -11.03
CA GLN A 99 -2.48 22.53 -11.83
C GLN A 99 -2.05 22.15 -13.27
N PRO A 100 -2.26 23.05 -14.25
CA PRO A 100 -1.72 22.89 -15.59
C PRO A 100 -0.21 22.65 -15.58
N GLY A 101 0.23 21.74 -16.45
CA GLY A 101 1.63 21.30 -16.54
C GLY A 101 1.99 20.10 -15.69
N GLN A 102 1.17 19.74 -14.68
CA GLN A 102 1.39 18.55 -13.86
C GLN A 102 1.01 17.28 -14.61
N GLU A 103 1.60 16.17 -14.18
CA GLU A 103 1.35 14.84 -14.73
C GLU A 103 0.34 14.05 -13.89
N LEU A 104 -0.47 13.25 -14.57
CA LEU A 104 -1.38 12.29 -13.98
C LEU A 104 -0.96 10.87 -14.37
N LEU A 105 -0.65 10.07 -13.38
CA LEU A 105 -0.37 8.64 -13.54
C LEU A 105 -1.66 7.87 -13.32
N LEU A 106 -2.04 6.98 -14.26
CA LEU A 106 -3.22 6.13 -14.15
C LEU A 106 -2.78 4.66 -14.25
N ASP A 107 -3.53 3.76 -13.60
CA ASP A 107 -3.26 2.31 -13.55
C ASP A 107 -1.80 2.01 -13.17
N ASP A 108 -1.40 2.46 -11.97
CA ASP A 108 -0.06 2.28 -11.41
C ASP A 108 1.06 2.80 -12.34
N GLY A 109 0.78 3.93 -12.99
CA GLY A 109 1.73 4.58 -13.88
C GLY A 109 1.85 3.95 -15.27
N LYS A 110 1.04 2.95 -15.62
CA LYS A 110 1.03 2.36 -16.98
C LYS A 110 0.59 3.36 -18.02
N LEU A 111 -0.37 4.23 -17.68
CA LEU A 111 -0.80 5.34 -18.50
C LEU A 111 -0.35 6.66 -17.88
N LEU A 112 -0.04 7.64 -18.73
CA LEU A 112 0.40 8.97 -18.34
C LEU A 112 -0.36 10.02 -19.14
N ALA A 113 -0.90 11.02 -18.45
CA ALA A 113 -1.48 12.21 -19.05
C ALA A 113 -0.83 13.47 -18.46
N ARG A 114 -0.73 14.52 -19.25
CA ARG A 114 -0.31 15.86 -18.78
C ARG A 114 -1.53 16.78 -18.76
N VAL A 115 -1.69 17.53 -17.70
CA VAL A 115 -2.76 18.51 -17.56
C VAL A 115 -2.42 19.75 -18.39
N ASP A 116 -3.28 20.08 -19.34
CA ASP A 116 -3.16 21.25 -20.21
C ASP A 116 -3.95 22.44 -19.63
N ALA A 117 -5.14 22.16 -19.05
CA ALA A 117 -5.97 23.17 -18.41
C ALA A 117 -6.74 22.60 -17.21
N ALA A 118 -6.93 23.42 -16.17
CA ALA A 118 -7.80 23.13 -15.04
C ALA A 118 -9.07 23.99 -15.14
N GLU A 119 -10.20 23.34 -15.21
CA GLU A 119 -11.54 23.97 -15.20
C GLU A 119 -12.18 23.78 -13.81
N PRO A 120 -13.25 24.47 -13.47
CA PRO A 120 -13.86 24.38 -12.14
C PRO A 120 -14.26 22.95 -11.71
N ASP A 121 -14.63 22.08 -12.66
CA ASP A 121 -15.17 20.75 -12.43
C ASP A 121 -14.46 19.65 -13.24
N ALA A 122 -13.42 19.98 -14.02
CA ALA A 122 -12.67 19.01 -14.83
C ALA A 122 -11.23 19.47 -15.10
N LEU A 123 -10.38 18.48 -15.38
CA LEU A 123 -9.04 18.67 -15.94
C LEU A 123 -9.07 18.30 -17.42
N VAL A 124 -8.54 19.14 -18.27
CA VAL A 124 -8.27 18.85 -19.68
C VAL A 124 -6.84 18.38 -19.81
N CYS A 125 -6.62 17.20 -20.36
CA CYS A 125 -5.32 16.56 -20.37
C CYS A 125 -4.98 16.01 -21.74
N THR A 126 -3.68 16.06 -22.09
CA THR A 126 -3.12 15.32 -23.23
C THR A 126 -2.51 14.01 -22.76
N VAL A 127 -2.92 12.90 -23.37
CA VAL A 127 -2.34 11.57 -23.12
C VAL A 127 -0.90 11.55 -23.63
N VAL A 128 0.06 11.29 -22.75
CA VAL A 128 1.49 11.15 -23.08
C VAL A 128 1.84 9.69 -23.37
N ARG A 129 1.36 8.77 -22.52
CA ARG A 129 1.50 7.33 -22.68
C ARG A 129 0.14 6.68 -22.60
N GLY A 130 -0.29 6.09 -23.72
CA GLY A 130 -1.60 5.47 -23.88
C GLY A 130 -1.65 4.02 -23.40
N GLY A 131 -2.83 3.44 -23.52
CA GLY A 131 -3.16 2.07 -23.12
C GLY A 131 -4.65 1.89 -22.89
N VAL A 132 -5.06 0.76 -22.31
CA VAL A 132 -6.46 0.49 -21.97
C VAL A 132 -6.71 0.84 -20.49
N LEU A 133 -7.52 1.86 -20.26
CA LEU A 133 -7.94 2.27 -18.93
C LEU A 133 -9.22 1.54 -18.51
N GLN A 134 -9.16 0.82 -17.41
CA GLN A 134 -10.32 0.13 -16.83
C GLN A 134 -10.92 0.95 -15.67
N SER A 135 -12.15 0.59 -15.26
CA SER A 135 -12.83 1.20 -14.10
C SER A 135 -12.02 1.07 -12.81
N ARG A 136 -12.11 2.07 -11.95
CA ARG A 136 -11.56 2.08 -10.59
C ARG A 136 -10.04 1.91 -10.49
N LYS A 137 -9.32 2.21 -11.56
CA LYS A 137 -7.87 2.18 -11.56
C LYS A 137 -7.28 3.32 -10.74
N SER A 138 -6.11 3.07 -10.15
CA SER A 138 -5.35 4.05 -9.37
C SER A 138 -5.08 5.32 -10.17
N LEU A 139 -5.00 6.43 -9.48
CA LEU A 139 -4.70 7.73 -10.02
C LEU A 139 -3.74 8.45 -9.07
N ALA A 140 -2.63 8.95 -9.59
CA ALA A 140 -1.68 9.74 -8.83
C ALA A 140 -1.32 11.01 -9.60
N ALA A 141 -1.08 12.09 -8.88
CA ALA A 141 -0.62 13.38 -9.40
C ALA A 141 0.64 13.81 -8.63
N PRO A 142 1.84 13.38 -9.07
CA PRO A 142 3.08 13.72 -8.38
C PRO A 142 3.25 15.22 -8.23
N GLY A 143 3.56 15.68 -7.01
CA GLY A 143 3.76 17.10 -6.72
C GLY A 143 2.49 17.96 -6.61
N ALA A 144 1.29 17.37 -6.74
CA ALA A 144 0.04 18.08 -6.49
C ALA A 144 -0.31 18.10 -4.99
N ASP A 145 -0.86 19.22 -4.53
CA ASP A 145 -1.38 19.34 -3.16
C ASP A 145 -2.88 19.01 -3.12
N ILE A 146 -3.17 17.73 -2.96
CA ILE A 146 -4.55 17.24 -2.95
C ILE A 146 -5.01 17.07 -1.51
N GLN A 147 -5.95 17.90 -1.10
CA GLN A 147 -6.52 17.89 0.25
C GLN A 147 -7.54 16.76 0.39
N MET A 148 -7.14 15.70 1.10
CA MET A 148 -7.98 14.54 1.37
C MET A 148 -8.05 14.27 2.88
N PRO A 149 -9.18 13.78 3.41
CA PRO A 149 -9.25 13.38 4.81
C PRO A 149 -8.30 12.20 5.06
N THR A 150 -7.75 12.10 6.26
CA THR A 150 -6.87 10.98 6.64
C THR A 150 -7.58 9.64 6.62
N LEU A 151 -8.83 9.62 7.09
CA LEU A 151 -9.67 8.42 7.19
C LEU A 151 -10.99 8.64 6.46
N THR A 152 -11.40 7.64 5.71
CA THR A 152 -12.73 7.58 5.10
C THR A 152 -13.79 7.18 6.15
N ALA A 153 -15.08 7.30 5.80
CA ALA A 153 -16.16 6.78 6.65
C ALA A 153 -16.04 5.26 6.84
N GLU A 154 -15.71 4.54 5.76
CA GLU A 154 -15.52 3.09 5.78
C GLU A 154 -14.32 2.68 6.66
N ASP A 155 -13.22 3.45 6.64
CA ASP A 155 -12.09 3.22 7.53
C ASP A 155 -12.52 3.28 9.00
N LYS A 156 -13.33 4.27 9.38
CA LYS A 156 -13.85 4.41 10.74
C LYS A 156 -14.77 3.25 11.15
N GLU A 157 -15.61 2.78 10.24
CA GLU A 157 -16.45 1.59 10.44
C GLU A 157 -15.58 0.33 10.66
N ASN A 158 -14.52 0.16 9.87
CA ASN A 158 -13.56 -0.93 10.02
C ASN A 158 -12.84 -0.87 11.37
N LEU A 159 -12.40 0.32 11.81
CA LEU A 159 -11.75 0.51 13.11
C LEU A 159 -12.66 0.17 14.28
N ALA A 160 -13.97 0.50 14.19
CA ALA A 160 -14.94 0.23 15.25
C ALA A 160 -15.08 -1.26 15.60
N ILE A 161 -14.80 -2.16 14.66
CA ILE A 161 -14.90 -3.61 14.89
C ILE A 161 -13.53 -4.31 14.95
N ALA A 162 -12.45 -3.58 14.72
CA ALA A 162 -11.11 -4.15 14.55
C ALA A 162 -10.65 -4.99 15.74
N ALA A 163 -10.80 -4.46 16.97
CA ALA A 163 -10.40 -5.16 18.20
C ALA A 163 -11.17 -6.48 18.37
N GLY A 164 -12.49 -6.48 18.13
CA GLY A 164 -13.34 -7.67 18.20
C GLY A 164 -13.02 -8.73 17.12
N CYS A 165 -12.42 -8.31 16.03
CA CYS A 165 -11.95 -9.19 14.95
C CYS A 165 -10.56 -9.79 15.20
N GLY A 166 -9.86 -9.39 16.25
CA GLY A 166 -8.51 -9.87 16.60
C GLY A 166 -7.40 -9.16 15.82
N VAL A 167 -7.66 -7.95 15.32
CA VAL A 167 -6.66 -7.09 14.71
C VAL A 167 -5.61 -6.71 15.75
N THR A 168 -4.34 -6.74 15.37
CA THR A 168 -3.20 -6.39 16.24
C THR A 168 -2.53 -5.08 15.83
N GLY A 169 -2.76 -4.62 14.60
CA GLY A 169 -2.21 -3.36 14.11
C GLY A 169 -2.94 -2.86 12.87
N VAL A 170 -2.85 -1.57 12.67
CA VAL A 170 -3.50 -0.82 11.59
C VAL A 170 -2.43 -0.16 10.73
N MET A 171 -2.41 -0.46 9.45
CA MET A 171 -1.59 0.21 8.46
C MET A 171 -2.35 1.43 7.93
N LEU A 172 -1.81 2.62 8.17
CA LEU A 172 -2.36 3.88 7.68
C LEU A 172 -1.71 4.24 6.35
N PRO A 173 -2.45 4.23 5.23
CA PRO A 173 -1.90 4.58 3.93
C PRO A 173 -1.74 6.10 3.78
N PHE A 174 -0.93 6.49 2.82
CA PHE A 174 -0.76 7.87 2.35
C PHE A 174 -0.43 8.91 3.44
N VAL A 175 0.32 8.51 4.47
CA VAL A 175 0.71 9.43 5.56
C VAL A 175 1.48 10.61 5.00
N ARG A 176 1.04 11.83 5.35
CA ARG A 176 1.62 13.12 4.93
C ARG A 176 2.33 13.84 6.06
N GLY A 177 2.02 13.47 7.32
CA GLY A 177 2.61 14.11 8.50
C GLY A 177 2.00 13.65 9.82
N ALA A 178 2.43 14.28 10.90
CA ALA A 178 2.02 13.93 12.27
C ALA A 178 0.51 14.08 12.53
N ALA A 179 -0.18 14.96 11.79
CA ALA A 179 -1.62 15.15 11.94
C ALA A 179 -2.41 13.89 11.53
N ASP A 180 -1.96 13.17 10.47
CA ASP A 180 -2.60 11.94 10.02
C ASP A 180 -2.48 10.84 11.09
N ILE A 181 -1.31 10.72 11.74
CA ILE A 181 -1.11 9.76 12.82
C ILE A 181 -1.99 10.07 14.03
N ARG A 182 -2.08 11.36 14.42
CA ARG A 182 -2.95 11.78 15.53
C ARG A 182 -4.42 11.51 15.22
N SER A 183 -4.85 11.73 13.96
CA SER A 183 -6.22 11.42 13.52
C SER A 183 -6.55 9.94 13.66
N LEU A 184 -5.64 9.04 13.24
CA LEU A 184 -5.82 7.61 13.44
C LEU A 184 -5.80 7.24 14.94
N ARG A 185 -4.88 7.80 15.71
CA ARG A 185 -4.80 7.54 17.17
C ARG A 185 -6.10 7.90 17.87
N GLN A 186 -6.68 9.06 17.52
CA GLN A 186 -7.98 9.50 18.03
C GLN A 186 -9.10 8.53 17.61
N ALA A 187 -9.17 8.16 16.34
CA ALA A 187 -10.20 7.24 15.86
C ALA A 187 -10.11 5.85 16.53
N LEU A 188 -8.89 5.36 16.80
CA LEU A 188 -8.69 4.12 17.57
C LEU A 188 -9.16 4.25 19.02
N ALA A 189 -8.93 5.39 19.67
CA ALA A 189 -9.43 5.64 21.02
C ALA A 189 -10.97 5.69 21.06
N GLU A 190 -11.58 6.38 20.11
CA GLU A 190 -13.05 6.46 19.94
C GLU A 190 -13.67 5.07 19.65
N ALA A 191 -12.94 4.22 18.93
CA ALA A 191 -13.34 2.83 18.65
C ALA A 191 -13.10 1.86 19.84
N GLY A 192 -12.56 2.34 20.98
CA GLY A 192 -12.23 1.48 22.13
C GLY A 192 -11.05 0.53 21.87
N ALA A 193 -10.18 0.85 20.92
CA ALA A 193 -9.05 0.03 20.47
C ALA A 193 -7.69 0.78 20.55
N PRO A 194 -7.39 1.58 21.60
CA PRO A 194 -6.18 2.41 21.67
C PRO A 194 -4.87 1.59 21.69
N GLN A 195 -4.96 0.29 21.99
CA GLN A 195 -3.84 -0.64 22.09
C GLN A 195 -3.37 -1.16 20.73
N LEU A 196 -4.13 -0.93 19.65
CA LEU A 196 -3.72 -1.38 18.32
C LEU A 196 -2.50 -0.59 17.84
N LYS A 197 -1.53 -1.33 17.28
CA LYS A 197 -0.33 -0.72 16.70
C LYS A 197 -0.67 0.14 15.49
N ILE A 198 0.01 1.26 15.36
CA ILE A 198 -0.06 2.12 14.18
C ILE A 198 1.17 1.91 13.34
N LEU A 199 0.97 1.44 12.10
CA LEU A 199 2.00 1.28 11.09
C LEU A 199 1.79 2.36 10.01
N ALA A 200 2.71 3.33 9.94
CA ALA A 200 2.62 4.45 9.00
C ALA A 200 3.21 4.06 7.65
N LYS A 201 2.40 4.08 6.58
CA LYS A 201 2.87 3.80 5.23
C LYS A 201 3.43 5.06 4.56
N ILE A 202 4.67 4.97 4.12
CA ILE A 202 5.34 6.04 3.36
C ILE A 202 5.15 5.72 1.87
N GLU A 203 4.28 6.49 1.23
CA GLU A 203 3.78 6.28 -0.12
C GLU A 203 3.83 7.53 -0.99
N ASN A 204 4.27 8.66 -0.41
CA ASN A 204 4.34 9.95 -1.09
C ASN A 204 5.50 10.81 -0.56
N LEU A 205 5.86 11.85 -1.29
CA LEU A 205 7.00 12.72 -0.95
C LEU A 205 6.75 13.54 0.33
N ALA A 206 5.50 13.92 0.60
CA ALA A 206 5.16 14.62 1.85
C ALA A 206 5.48 13.77 3.07
N GLY A 207 5.10 12.47 3.04
CA GLY A 207 5.42 11.50 4.08
C GLY A 207 6.94 11.29 4.25
N VAL A 208 7.70 11.27 3.15
CA VAL A 208 9.17 11.20 3.20
C VAL A 208 9.73 12.42 3.94
N GLN A 209 9.28 13.62 3.59
CA GLN A 209 9.76 14.87 4.17
C GLN A 209 9.38 15.04 5.64
N ALA A 210 8.13 14.66 5.98
CA ALA A 210 7.59 14.78 7.34
C ALA A 210 7.96 13.61 8.28
N LEU A 211 8.73 12.61 7.79
CA LEU A 211 9.09 11.43 8.60
C LEU A 211 9.59 11.77 10.01
N PRO A 212 10.52 12.72 10.22
CA PRO A 212 11.02 13.04 11.56
C PRO A 212 9.94 13.52 12.53
N GLU A 213 8.87 14.14 12.01
CA GLU A 213 7.79 14.71 12.83
C GLU A 213 6.90 13.63 13.46
N PHE A 214 6.72 12.50 12.77
CA PHE A 214 5.79 11.45 13.21
C PHE A 214 6.47 10.14 13.64
N LEU A 215 7.78 9.99 13.47
CA LEU A 215 8.49 8.81 14.00
C LEU A 215 8.17 8.52 15.49
N PRO A 216 8.12 9.52 16.39
CA PRO A 216 7.81 9.25 17.80
C PRO A 216 6.34 8.84 18.07
N LEU A 217 5.48 8.93 17.05
CA LEU A 217 4.04 8.72 17.21
C LEU A 217 3.57 7.36 16.67
N VAL A 218 4.44 6.61 16.02
CA VAL A 218 4.11 5.34 15.35
C VAL A 218 4.82 4.17 16.01
N ASP A 219 4.23 2.99 15.88
CA ASP A 219 4.84 1.75 16.36
C ASP A 219 5.78 1.13 15.32
N GLU A 220 5.53 1.40 14.02
CA GLU A 220 6.35 0.93 12.92
C GLU A 220 6.14 1.81 11.68
N VAL A 221 7.19 1.99 10.88
CA VAL A 221 7.11 2.65 9.56
C VAL A 221 7.05 1.59 8.48
N VAL A 222 6.22 1.77 7.46
CA VAL A 222 6.14 0.88 6.30
C VAL A 222 6.65 1.61 5.06
N ILE A 223 7.78 1.17 4.53
CA ILE A 223 8.32 1.67 3.27
C ILE A 223 7.60 0.93 2.14
N ALA A 224 6.51 1.53 1.65
CA ALA A 224 5.61 0.94 0.68
C ALA A 224 6.03 1.33 -0.75
N ARG A 225 6.93 0.53 -1.31
CA ARG A 225 7.66 0.84 -2.55
C ARG A 225 6.78 0.97 -3.79
N GLY A 226 5.57 0.42 -3.78
CA GLY A 226 4.62 0.52 -4.89
C GLY A 226 4.25 1.98 -5.19
N ASP A 227 3.47 2.59 -4.30
CA ASP A 227 3.01 3.97 -4.46
C ASP A 227 4.14 4.98 -4.31
N LEU A 228 5.11 4.73 -3.42
CA LEU A 228 6.29 5.57 -3.29
C LEU A 228 7.11 5.62 -4.60
N GLY A 229 7.20 4.48 -5.32
CA GLY A 229 7.85 4.43 -6.63
C GLY A 229 7.10 5.19 -7.73
N ASN A 230 5.79 5.42 -7.56
CA ASN A 230 5.00 6.28 -8.44
C ASN A 230 5.13 7.77 -8.06
N ALA A 231 5.57 8.08 -6.84
CA ALA A 231 5.71 9.45 -6.35
C ALA A 231 7.06 10.11 -6.71
N MET A 232 8.01 9.35 -7.25
CA MET A 232 9.35 9.83 -7.62
C MET A 232 9.90 9.07 -8.83
N PRO A 233 10.98 9.57 -9.50
CA PRO A 233 11.69 8.78 -10.51
C PRO A 233 12.17 7.47 -9.92
N LEU A 234 11.90 6.35 -10.62
CA LEU A 234 12.12 5.01 -10.08
C LEU A 234 13.58 4.74 -9.66
N TRP A 235 14.56 5.36 -10.33
CA TRP A 235 15.99 5.24 -9.96
C TRP A 235 16.36 5.94 -8.65
N GLU A 236 15.50 6.82 -8.10
CA GLU A 236 15.67 7.46 -6.81
C GLU A 236 15.12 6.62 -5.64
N LEU A 237 14.21 5.70 -5.93
CA LEU A 237 13.57 4.87 -4.90
C LEU A 237 14.56 4.11 -4.01
N PRO A 238 15.63 3.46 -4.53
CA PRO A 238 16.59 2.76 -3.66
C PRO A 238 17.31 3.71 -2.69
N ARG A 239 17.67 4.91 -3.16
CA ARG A 239 18.27 5.94 -2.30
C ARG A 239 17.30 6.39 -1.21
N CYS A 240 16.06 6.65 -1.58
CA CYS A 240 15.01 7.05 -0.64
C CYS A 240 14.77 5.97 0.41
N GLN A 241 14.66 4.69 0.02
CA GLN A 241 14.54 3.56 0.97
C GLN A 241 15.70 3.54 1.97
N LYS A 242 16.94 3.71 1.52
CA LYS A 242 18.13 3.73 2.40
C LYS A 242 18.09 4.90 3.39
N GLN A 243 17.63 6.08 2.95
CA GLN A 243 17.48 7.26 3.80
C GLN A 243 16.40 7.05 4.88
N LEU A 244 15.23 6.53 4.48
CA LEU A 244 14.13 6.20 5.41
C LEU A 244 14.57 5.15 6.43
N SER A 245 15.23 4.09 5.99
CA SER A 245 15.77 3.03 6.84
C SER A 245 16.77 3.58 7.86
N ALA A 246 17.68 4.45 7.42
CA ALA A 246 18.65 5.09 8.30
C ALA A 246 17.99 6.00 9.34
N ALA A 247 16.98 6.78 8.94
CA ALA A 247 16.22 7.64 9.85
C ALA A 247 15.45 6.83 10.90
N CYS A 248 14.78 5.76 10.50
CA CYS A 248 14.07 4.86 11.41
C CYS A 248 15.04 4.24 12.43
N ARG A 249 16.19 3.72 11.99
CA ARG A 249 17.21 3.16 12.89
C ARG A 249 17.75 4.19 13.85
N ALA A 250 18.05 5.40 13.39
CA ALA A 250 18.56 6.47 14.24
C ALA A 250 17.56 6.88 15.33
N ALA A 251 16.27 6.81 15.02
CA ALA A 251 15.19 7.09 15.98
C ALA A 251 14.81 5.88 16.86
N GLY A 252 15.36 4.69 16.59
CA GLY A 252 14.98 3.46 17.29
C GLY A 252 13.57 2.96 16.96
N VAL A 253 12.99 3.41 15.83
CA VAL A 253 11.64 3.02 15.37
C VAL A 253 11.76 1.85 14.38
N PRO A 254 11.03 0.75 14.61
CA PRO A 254 10.97 -0.37 13.69
C PRO A 254 10.49 0.06 12.29
N PHE A 255 10.96 -0.63 11.24
CA PHE A 255 10.42 -0.42 9.90
C PHE A 255 10.25 -1.72 9.12
N MET A 256 9.27 -1.72 8.24
CA MET A 256 8.90 -2.79 7.31
C MET A 256 9.26 -2.39 5.88
N VAL A 257 9.76 -3.33 5.09
CA VAL A 257 9.86 -3.16 3.63
C VAL A 257 8.83 -4.04 2.95
N VAL A 258 8.10 -3.47 2.01
CA VAL A 258 6.97 -4.12 1.32
C VAL A 258 6.88 -3.73 -0.15
N THR A 259 6.17 -4.53 -0.91
CA THR A 259 5.88 -4.43 -2.35
C THR A 259 7.03 -4.89 -3.24
N GLN A 260 6.70 -5.82 -4.14
CA GLN A 260 7.61 -6.40 -5.13
C GLN A 260 8.87 -7.03 -4.50
N MET A 261 8.72 -7.70 -3.36
CA MET A 261 9.82 -8.42 -2.74
C MET A 261 10.18 -9.69 -3.52
N LEU A 262 9.17 -10.38 -4.05
CA LEU A 262 9.27 -11.61 -4.85
C LEU A 262 8.24 -11.59 -5.99
N ASP A 263 8.13 -10.48 -6.69
CA ASP A 263 7.11 -10.23 -7.72
C ASP A 263 7.06 -11.30 -8.81
N SER A 264 8.22 -11.81 -9.22
CA SER A 264 8.30 -12.90 -10.21
C SER A 264 7.60 -14.19 -9.74
N MET A 265 7.47 -14.38 -8.43
CA MET A 265 6.81 -15.55 -7.86
C MET A 265 5.27 -15.49 -7.92
N HIS A 266 4.69 -14.46 -8.47
CA HIS A 266 3.28 -14.52 -8.89
C HIS A 266 3.02 -15.68 -9.86
N THR A 267 3.98 -15.95 -10.75
CA THR A 267 3.83 -16.96 -11.81
C THR A 267 4.97 -17.97 -11.88
N ARG A 268 6.05 -17.75 -11.14
CA ARG A 268 7.24 -18.61 -11.14
C ARG A 268 7.44 -19.25 -9.76
N ALA A 269 7.82 -20.50 -9.73
CA ALA A 269 8.10 -21.24 -8.49
C ALA A 269 9.42 -20.81 -7.82
N VAL A 270 10.28 -20.06 -8.52
CA VAL A 270 11.60 -19.65 -8.06
C VAL A 270 11.78 -18.15 -8.35
N PRO A 271 12.28 -17.36 -7.37
CA PRO A 271 12.50 -15.93 -7.56
C PRO A 271 13.72 -15.65 -8.44
N THR A 272 13.85 -14.41 -8.86
CA THR A 272 15.05 -13.90 -9.50
C THR A 272 16.17 -13.67 -8.48
N ARG A 273 17.43 -13.64 -8.95
CA ARG A 273 18.59 -13.30 -8.11
C ARG A 273 18.51 -11.88 -7.56
N ALA A 274 17.91 -10.95 -8.31
CA ALA A 274 17.72 -9.57 -7.89
C ALA A 274 16.77 -9.47 -6.69
N GLU A 275 15.65 -10.22 -6.71
CA GLU A 275 14.70 -10.26 -5.59
C GLU A 275 15.31 -10.86 -4.32
N VAL A 276 16.08 -11.94 -4.45
CA VAL A 276 16.80 -12.54 -3.32
C VAL A 276 17.82 -11.53 -2.75
N SER A 277 18.53 -10.80 -3.61
CA SER A 277 19.46 -9.75 -3.18
C SER A 277 18.72 -8.58 -2.51
N ASP A 278 17.54 -8.22 -2.98
CA ASP A 278 16.70 -7.15 -2.41
C ASP A 278 16.26 -7.48 -0.98
N ILE A 279 15.77 -8.71 -0.74
CA ILE A 279 15.42 -9.20 0.60
C ILE A 279 16.63 -9.12 1.53
N TYR A 280 17.77 -9.63 1.08
CA TYR A 280 19.01 -9.63 1.86
C TYR A 280 19.42 -8.19 2.24
N ASN A 281 19.38 -7.26 1.27
CA ASN A 281 19.70 -5.85 1.50
C ASN A 281 18.72 -5.16 2.45
N ALA A 282 17.41 -5.46 2.37
CA ALA A 282 16.43 -4.89 3.30
C ALA A 282 16.74 -5.30 4.76
N VAL A 283 17.17 -6.53 4.98
CA VAL A 283 17.60 -7.01 6.32
C VAL A 283 18.88 -6.30 6.77
N LEU A 284 19.88 -6.17 5.91
CA LEU A 284 21.12 -5.42 6.22
C LEU A 284 20.84 -3.94 6.52
N ASP A 285 19.81 -3.36 5.89
CA ASP A 285 19.35 -2.01 6.21
C ASP A 285 18.72 -1.90 7.60
N GLY A 286 18.47 -3.02 8.26
CA GLY A 286 17.90 -3.11 9.61
C GLY A 286 16.40 -3.19 9.64
N ALA A 287 15.75 -3.65 8.56
CA ALA A 287 14.30 -3.90 8.56
C ALA A 287 13.91 -4.81 9.73
N SER A 288 12.88 -4.43 10.46
CA SER A 288 12.30 -5.23 11.56
C SER A 288 11.29 -6.25 11.05
N SER A 289 10.73 -5.99 9.89
CA SER A 289 9.75 -6.86 9.24
C SER A 289 9.81 -6.74 7.72
N LEU A 290 9.37 -7.80 7.04
CA LEU A 290 9.21 -7.88 5.58
C LEU A 290 7.81 -8.40 5.27
N MET A 291 7.22 -7.94 4.17
CA MET A 291 5.87 -8.34 3.77
C MET A 291 5.77 -8.68 2.29
N LEU A 292 5.12 -9.82 2.02
CA LEU A 292 4.63 -10.19 0.69
C LEU A 292 3.20 -9.70 0.49
N THR A 293 2.91 -9.22 -0.68
CA THR A 293 1.60 -8.66 -1.05
C THR A 293 0.86 -9.59 -2.02
N GLY A 294 0.91 -9.30 -3.30
CA GLY A 294 0.28 -10.09 -4.33
C GLY A 294 0.84 -11.50 -4.44
N GLU A 295 2.10 -11.70 -4.10
CA GLU A 295 2.81 -12.98 -4.15
C GLU A 295 2.09 -14.05 -3.31
N THR A 296 1.51 -13.66 -2.17
CA THR A 296 0.72 -14.56 -1.32
C THR A 296 -0.78 -14.44 -1.54
N ALA A 297 -1.28 -13.26 -1.91
CA ALA A 297 -2.71 -13.03 -2.06
C ALA A 297 -3.29 -13.58 -3.36
N ALA A 298 -2.53 -13.54 -4.46
CA ALA A 298 -2.97 -13.88 -5.81
C ALA A 298 -1.97 -14.74 -6.59
N GLY A 299 -0.73 -14.90 -6.10
CA GLY A 299 0.32 -15.66 -6.75
C GLY A 299 0.06 -17.17 -6.73
N GLN A 300 0.70 -17.88 -7.65
CA GLN A 300 0.54 -19.34 -7.78
C GLN A 300 1.33 -20.13 -6.73
N TYR A 301 2.27 -19.48 -6.03
CA TYR A 301 3.24 -20.15 -5.14
C TYR A 301 3.33 -19.47 -3.76
N PRO A 302 2.21 -19.27 -3.01
CA PRO A 302 2.21 -18.46 -1.78
C PRO A 302 3.09 -19.05 -0.67
N VAL A 303 3.13 -20.37 -0.51
CA VAL A 303 3.96 -21.05 0.50
C VAL A 303 5.43 -20.92 0.16
N GLN A 304 5.80 -21.21 -1.09
CA GLN A 304 7.20 -21.13 -1.56
C GLN A 304 7.72 -19.69 -1.50
N ALA A 305 6.87 -18.70 -1.84
CA ALA A 305 7.23 -17.28 -1.72
C ALA A 305 7.56 -16.92 -0.26
N MET A 306 6.73 -17.35 0.69
CA MET A 306 7.01 -17.16 2.11
C MET A 306 8.30 -17.87 2.54
N GLU A 307 8.53 -19.08 2.06
CA GLU A 307 9.74 -19.86 2.35
C GLU A 307 11.01 -19.15 1.85
N TYR A 308 11.00 -18.64 0.59
CA TYR A 308 12.10 -17.88 0.04
C TYR A 308 12.36 -16.59 0.82
N LEU A 309 11.32 -15.83 1.16
CA LEU A 309 11.44 -14.62 1.98
C LEU A 309 12.14 -14.91 3.30
N VAL A 310 11.62 -15.88 4.06
CA VAL A 310 12.13 -16.20 5.40
C VAL A 310 13.54 -16.77 5.36
N ARG A 311 13.81 -17.71 4.44
CA ARG A 311 15.14 -18.34 4.32
C ARG A 311 16.19 -17.32 3.91
N THR A 312 15.90 -16.49 2.91
CA THR A 312 16.81 -15.42 2.48
C THR A 312 17.09 -14.45 3.61
N ALA A 313 16.04 -13.94 4.28
CA ALA A 313 16.20 -13.01 5.37
C ALA A 313 17.08 -13.59 6.51
N ARG A 314 16.90 -14.86 6.85
CA ARG A 314 17.69 -15.54 7.89
C ARG A 314 19.17 -15.67 7.56
N THR A 315 19.57 -15.62 6.29
CA THR A 315 21.00 -15.63 5.92
C THR A 315 21.70 -14.29 6.15
N ALA A 316 20.91 -13.21 6.35
CA ALA A 316 21.42 -11.86 6.58
C ALA A 316 21.36 -11.46 8.08
N MET A 317 20.77 -12.29 8.93
CA MET A 317 20.64 -12.07 10.39
C MET A 317 21.82 -12.67 11.13
#